data_bc860f6bf2db4da7b8c48e32584b580b
#
_entry.id   bc860f6bf2db4da7b8c48e32584b580b
#
_cell.length_a   1.000
_cell.length_b   1.000
_cell.length_c   1.000
_cell.angle_alpha   90.00
_cell.angle_beta   90.00
_cell.angle_gamma   90.00
#
_symmetry.space_group_name_H-M   'P 1'
#
loop_
_entity.id
_entity.type
_entity.pdbx_description
1 polymer ?
#
loop_
_entity_poly.entity_id
_entity_poly.type
_entity_poly.pdbx_seq_one_letter_code
_entity_poly.pdbx_strand_id
1 'polypeptide(L)'
;FGHALESKINKDGQGILHGEAVGIGICLAAELSFKMNLCSMENKEEVIKIIKESGLPSHITDLGIEIHAEEMIKNFSLDKKRKDNSNTFILIDNIGSAIIKDGISDDYLKSFMISNGFK
;
A
#
# COMPACT_ATOMS: atom_id res chain seq x y z
N PHE A 1 0.47 4.31 0.62
CA PHE A 1 -0.36 3.30 1.32
C PHE A 1 -0.22 3.37 2.84
N GLY A 2 0.99 3.37 3.36
CA GLY A 2 1.20 3.34 4.80
C GLY A 2 0.56 4.52 5.53
N HIS A 3 0.73 5.72 4.99
CA HIS A 3 0.17 6.92 5.59
C HIS A 3 -1.37 6.88 5.61
N ALA A 4 -1.98 6.50 4.50
CA ALA A 4 -3.44 6.40 4.42
C ALA A 4 -3.97 5.31 5.35
N LEU A 5 -3.28 4.18 5.43
CA LEU A 5 -3.64 3.08 6.30
C LEU A 5 -3.57 3.48 7.77
N GLU A 6 -2.49 4.15 8.18
CA GLU A 6 -2.32 4.63 9.53
C GLU A 6 -3.41 5.63 9.91
N SER A 7 -3.72 6.58 9.03
CA SER A 7 -4.78 7.56 9.27
C SER A 7 -6.13 6.89 9.46
N LYS A 8 -6.45 5.90 8.64
CA LYS A 8 -7.73 5.19 8.72
C LYS A 8 -7.87 4.45 10.04
N ILE A 9 -6.85 3.71 10.43
CA ILE A 9 -6.90 2.89 11.63
C ILE A 9 -6.94 3.76 12.88
N ASN A 10 -6.14 4.80 12.93
CA ASN A 10 -6.13 5.71 14.07
C ASN A 10 -7.44 6.46 14.22
N LYS A 11 -8.06 6.85 13.10
CA LYS A 11 -9.35 7.51 13.10
C LYS A 11 -10.45 6.62 13.68
N ASP A 12 -10.40 5.34 13.41
CA ASP A 12 -11.38 4.38 13.92
C ASP A 12 -11.07 3.93 15.35
N GLY A 13 -9.99 4.41 15.94
CA GLY A 13 -9.63 4.07 17.30
C GLY A 13 -9.07 2.67 17.48
N GLN A 14 -8.69 2.02 16.40
CA GLN A 14 -8.17 0.66 16.46
C GLN A 14 -6.68 0.59 16.69
N GLY A 15 -5.98 1.69 16.57
CA GLY A 15 -4.58 1.86 16.92
C GLY A 15 -3.63 0.76 16.48
N ILE A 16 -2.87 1.02 15.43
CA ILE A 16 -1.69 0.20 15.14
C ILE A 16 -0.46 1.07 15.26
N LEU A 17 0.67 0.43 15.48
CA LEU A 17 1.93 1.15 15.52
C LEU A 17 2.29 1.67 14.13
N HIS A 18 2.95 2.81 14.08
CA HIS A 18 3.41 3.41 12.83
C HIS A 18 4.23 2.41 12.00
N GLY A 19 5.14 1.67 12.65
CA GLY A 19 5.95 0.66 11.96
C GLY A 19 5.14 -0.44 11.29
N GLU A 20 4.02 -0.84 11.90
CA GLU A 20 3.14 -1.83 11.32
C GLU A 20 2.49 -1.32 10.03
N ALA A 21 2.00 -0.08 10.04
CA ALA A 21 1.44 0.54 8.84
C ALA A 21 2.48 0.72 7.75
N VAL A 22 3.70 1.11 8.11
CA VAL A 22 4.81 1.25 7.16
C VAL A 22 5.16 -0.09 6.53
N GLY A 23 5.25 -1.15 7.32
CA GLY A 23 5.55 -2.50 6.81
C GLY A 23 4.54 -2.96 5.77
N ILE A 24 3.26 -2.84 6.08
CA ILE A 24 2.19 -3.19 5.15
C ILE A 24 2.24 -2.30 3.91
N GLY A 25 2.48 -1.01 4.09
CA GLY A 25 2.57 -0.06 2.98
C GLY A 25 3.70 -0.41 2.02
N ILE A 26 4.86 -0.79 2.54
CA ILE A 26 5.99 -1.21 1.72
C ILE A 26 5.65 -2.46 0.92
N CYS A 27 5.01 -3.44 1.56
CA CYS A 27 4.61 -4.66 0.86
C CYS A 27 3.56 -4.39 -0.22
N LEU A 28 2.60 -3.50 0.04
CA LEU A 28 1.62 -3.11 -0.98
C LEU A 28 2.29 -2.39 -2.15
N ALA A 29 3.26 -1.52 -1.87
CA ALA A 29 4.00 -0.85 -2.93
C ALA A 29 4.78 -1.86 -3.79
N ALA A 30 5.38 -2.87 -3.18
CA ALA A 30 6.08 -3.93 -3.90
C ALA A 30 5.12 -4.74 -4.79
N GLU A 31 3.95 -5.10 -4.25
CA GLU A 31 2.93 -5.83 -5.01
C GLU A 31 2.41 -5.02 -6.19
N LEU A 32 2.14 -3.74 -5.96
CA LEU A 32 1.68 -2.85 -7.03
C LEU A 32 2.75 -2.67 -8.10
N SER A 33 4.00 -2.52 -7.69
CA SER A 33 5.13 -2.39 -8.61
C SER A 33 5.24 -3.64 -9.51
N PHE A 34 5.11 -4.82 -8.93
CA PHE A 34 5.13 -6.06 -9.69
C PHE A 34 3.93 -6.13 -10.64
N LYS A 35 2.74 -5.80 -10.18
CA LYS A 35 1.54 -5.83 -11.01
C LYS A 35 1.65 -4.89 -12.21
N MET A 36 2.32 -3.76 -12.05
CA MET A 36 2.52 -2.79 -13.13
C MET A 36 3.77 -3.06 -13.96
N ASN A 37 4.43 -4.20 -13.75
CA ASN A 37 5.64 -4.61 -14.45
C ASN A 37 6.82 -3.66 -14.22
N LEU A 38 6.88 -3.04 -13.05
CA LEU A 38 7.96 -2.11 -12.69
C LEU A 38 9.10 -2.81 -11.97
N CYS A 39 8.84 -3.96 -11.34
CA CYS A 39 9.89 -4.76 -10.71
C CYS A 39 9.63 -6.24 -10.98
N SER A 40 10.65 -7.07 -10.72
CA SER A 40 10.54 -8.51 -10.90
C SER A 40 9.82 -9.17 -9.74
N MET A 41 9.33 -10.40 -9.96
CA MET A 41 8.75 -11.20 -8.88
C MET A 41 9.78 -11.44 -7.77
N GLU A 42 11.04 -11.66 -8.14
CA GLU A 42 12.11 -11.87 -7.17
C GLU A 42 12.28 -10.66 -6.25
N ASN A 43 12.29 -9.45 -6.80
CA ASN A 43 12.39 -8.23 -6.02
C ASN A 43 11.19 -8.05 -5.10
N LYS A 44 10.00 -8.27 -5.62
CA LYS A 44 8.77 -8.19 -4.81
C LYS A 44 8.83 -9.16 -3.63
N GLU A 45 9.16 -10.42 -3.91
CA GLU A 45 9.20 -11.45 -2.88
C GLU A 45 10.27 -11.19 -1.84
N GLU A 46 11.41 -10.66 -2.25
CA GLU A 46 12.49 -10.32 -1.32
C GLU A 46 12.10 -9.18 -0.38
N VAL A 47 11.41 -8.16 -0.88
CA VAL A 47 10.91 -7.06 -0.05
C VAL A 47 9.93 -7.62 1.01
N ILE A 48 8.99 -8.43 0.59
CA ILE A 48 8.01 -9.01 1.50
C ILE A 48 8.69 -9.91 2.54
N LYS A 49 9.67 -10.68 2.12
CA LYS A 49 10.44 -11.54 3.02
C LYS A 49 11.17 -10.72 4.09
N ILE A 50 11.80 -9.62 3.69
CA ILE A 50 12.50 -8.74 4.63
C ILE A 50 11.54 -8.20 5.69
N ILE A 51 10.35 -7.77 5.28
CA ILE A 51 9.35 -7.27 6.22
C ILE A 51 8.89 -8.36 7.17
N LYS A 52 8.63 -9.56 6.67
CA LYS A 52 8.24 -10.70 7.53
C LYS A 52 9.33 -11.06 8.53
N GLU A 53 10.57 -11.09 8.09
CA GLU A 53 11.70 -11.44 8.94
C GLU A 53 11.97 -10.39 10.02
N SER A 54 11.56 -9.14 9.79
CA SER A 54 11.70 -8.08 10.79
C SER A 54 10.63 -8.16 11.88
N GLY A 55 9.65 -9.08 11.74
CA GLY A 55 8.58 -9.24 12.72
C GLY A 55 7.40 -8.31 12.50
N LEU A 56 7.37 -7.56 11.40
CA LEU A 56 6.26 -6.67 11.08
C LEU A 56 5.21 -7.40 10.24
N PRO A 57 3.93 -6.99 10.31
CA PRO A 57 2.93 -7.54 9.42
C PRO A 57 3.22 -7.15 7.98
N SER A 58 3.05 -8.11 7.07
CA SER A 58 3.32 -7.91 5.65
C SER A 58 2.06 -7.83 4.80
N HIS A 59 0.90 -8.15 5.39
CA HIS A 59 -0.36 -8.19 4.68
C HIS A 59 -1.47 -7.60 5.56
N ILE A 60 -2.46 -6.97 4.92
CA ILE A 60 -3.54 -6.31 5.66
C ILE A 60 -4.30 -7.29 6.55
N THR A 61 -4.43 -8.55 6.13
CA THR A 61 -5.12 -9.56 6.91
C THR A 61 -4.39 -9.93 8.19
N ASP A 62 -3.09 -9.66 8.28
CA ASP A 62 -2.31 -9.92 9.49
C ASP A 62 -2.73 -9.03 10.66
N LEU A 63 -3.40 -7.92 10.37
CA LEU A 63 -3.91 -7.01 11.41
C LEU A 63 -5.16 -7.52 12.11
N GLY A 64 -5.86 -8.50 11.52
CA GLY A 64 -7.10 -9.02 12.07
C GLY A 64 -8.26 -8.04 12.05
N ILE A 65 -8.20 -7.01 11.23
CA ILE A 65 -9.26 -6.01 11.07
C ILE A 65 -9.69 -5.94 9.62
N GLU A 66 -10.90 -5.42 9.41
CA GLU A 66 -11.46 -5.25 8.08
C GLU A 66 -11.29 -3.81 7.63
N ILE A 67 -10.66 -3.60 6.49
CA ILE A 67 -10.46 -2.27 5.92
C ILE A 67 -10.99 -2.29 4.49
N HIS A 68 -11.83 -1.29 4.18
CA HIS A 68 -12.48 -1.22 2.87
C HIS A 68 -11.65 -0.38 1.89
N ALA A 69 -11.51 -0.89 0.68
CA ALA A 69 -10.76 -0.21 -0.38
C ALA A 69 -11.34 1.18 -0.66
N GLU A 70 -12.66 1.33 -0.63
CA GLU A 70 -13.29 2.64 -0.87
C GLU A 70 -12.88 3.69 0.15
N GLU A 71 -12.70 3.30 1.41
CA GLU A 71 -12.25 4.23 2.44
C GLU A 71 -10.80 4.65 2.22
N MET A 72 -9.97 3.74 1.75
CA MET A 72 -8.60 4.07 1.37
C MET A 72 -8.57 5.06 0.21
N ILE A 73 -9.43 4.85 -0.79
CA ILE A 73 -9.55 5.76 -1.92
C ILE A 73 -9.96 7.16 -1.45
N LYS A 74 -10.89 7.25 -0.50
CA LYS A 74 -11.26 8.54 0.07
C LYS A 74 -10.09 9.23 0.75
N ASN A 75 -9.27 8.47 1.48
CA ASN A 75 -8.09 9.03 2.13
C ASN A 75 -7.09 9.57 1.11
N PHE A 76 -6.90 8.86 0.00
CA PHE A 76 -6.05 9.35 -1.08
C PHE A 76 -6.60 10.66 -1.67
N SER A 77 -7.92 10.77 -1.80
CA SER A 77 -8.54 11.95 -2.39
C SER A 77 -8.46 13.19 -1.51
N LEU A 78 -8.15 13.04 -0.23
CA LEU A 78 -7.92 14.16 0.67
C LEU A 78 -6.54 14.80 0.48
N ASP A 79 -5.66 14.17 -0.30
CA ASP A 79 -4.36 14.74 -0.63
C ASP A 79 -4.56 15.94 -1.56
N LYS A 80 -4.10 17.11 -1.12
CA LYS A 80 -4.26 18.36 -1.85
C LYS A 80 -3.50 18.40 -3.17
N LYS A 81 -2.55 17.49 -3.37
CA LYS A 81 -1.74 17.42 -4.60
C LYS A 81 -2.40 16.58 -5.69
N ARG A 82 -3.49 15.93 -5.34
CA ARG A 82 -4.18 15.08 -6.29
C ARG A 82 -4.85 15.91 -7.38
N LYS A 83 -4.62 15.50 -8.62
CA LYS A 83 -5.25 16.11 -9.81
C LYS A 83 -6.04 15.02 -10.51
N ASP A 84 -7.22 15.38 -10.97
CA ASP A 84 -8.10 14.49 -11.74
C ASP A 84 -8.44 13.24 -10.96
N ASN A 85 -8.86 12.27 -11.05
CA ASN A 85 -9.10 11.06 -10.29
C ASN A 85 -7.91 10.10 -10.38
N SER A 86 -6.70 10.65 -10.42
CA SER A 86 -5.49 9.84 -10.46
C SER A 86 -4.64 10.06 -9.23
N ASN A 87 -3.76 9.12 -8.96
CA ASN A 87 -2.93 9.09 -7.77
C ASN A 87 -1.47 8.93 -8.13
N THR A 88 -0.60 9.48 -7.27
CA THR A 88 0.84 9.39 -7.42
C THR A 88 1.39 8.56 -6.26
N PHE A 89 2.21 7.56 -6.58
CA PHE A 89 2.81 6.68 -5.59
C PHE A 89 4.31 6.58 -5.80
N ILE A 90 5.02 6.33 -4.71
CA ILE A 90 6.42 5.94 -4.75
C ILE A 90 6.43 4.42 -4.79
N LEU A 91 6.91 3.87 -5.88
CA LEU A 91 6.98 2.43 -6.12
C LEU A 91 8.44 2.01 -6.24
N ILE A 92 8.69 0.74 -6.45
CA ILE A 92 10.05 0.24 -6.59
C ILE A 92 10.26 -0.36 -7.98
N ASP A 93 11.46 -0.20 -8.54
CA ASP A 93 11.86 -0.89 -9.75
C ASP A 93 12.84 -2.03 -9.42
N ASN A 94 13.59 -1.89 -8.35
CA ASN A 94 14.34 -3.00 -7.74
C ASN A 94 14.65 -2.66 -6.28
N ILE A 95 15.32 -3.55 -5.57
CA ILE A 95 15.69 -3.33 -4.19
C ILE A 95 16.69 -2.17 -4.11
N GLY A 96 16.35 -1.17 -3.28
CA GLY A 96 17.17 0.02 -3.11
C GLY A 96 16.93 1.11 -4.15
N SER A 97 15.97 0.92 -5.05
CA SER A 97 15.64 1.90 -6.07
C SER A 97 14.14 2.19 -6.07
N ALA A 98 13.78 3.45 -6.01
CA ALA A 98 12.38 3.86 -5.99
C ALA A 98 12.07 4.74 -7.20
N ILE A 99 10.83 4.65 -7.67
CA ILE A 99 10.35 5.48 -8.77
C ILE A 99 9.04 6.15 -8.35
N ILE A 100 8.76 7.28 -8.97
CA ILE A 100 7.49 7.97 -8.78
C ILE A 100 6.59 7.59 -9.95
N LYS A 101 5.42 7.03 -9.62
CA LYS A 101 4.43 6.65 -10.63
C LYS A 101 3.16 7.45 -10.41
N ASP A 102 2.77 8.25 -11.39
CA ASP A 102 1.53 9.01 -11.33
C ASP A 102 0.52 8.46 -12.34
N GLY A 103 -0.68 9.03 -12.35
CA GLY A 103 -1.70 8.62 -13.30
C GLY A 103 -2.39 7.31 -12.96
N ILE A 104 -2.26 6.80 -11.74
CA ILE A 104 -2.92 5.57 -11.33
C ILE A 104 -4.37 5.90 -10.94
N SER A 105 -5.34 5.31 -11.65
CA SER A 105 -6.74 5.59 -11.42
C SER A 105 -7.27 4.97 -10.13
N ASP A 106 -8.34 5.55 -9.59
CA ASP A 106 -9.01 5.01 -8.41
C ASP A 106 -9.52 3.60 -8.64
N ASP A 107 -10.06 3.33 -9.82
CA ASP A 107 -10.59 1.99 -10.14
C ASP A 107 -9.50 0.94 -10.16
N TYR A 108 -8.35 1.27 -10.71
CA TYR A 108 -7.20 0.36 -10.72
C TYR A 108 -6.74 0.07 -9.30
N LEU A 109 -6.60 1.10 -8.47
CA LEU A 109 -6.18 0.95 -7.08
C LEU A 109 -7.20 0.14 -6.27
N LYS A 110 -8.48 0.39 -6.49
CA LYS A 110 -9.53 -0.36 -5.79
C LYS A 110 -9.46 -1.84 -6.09
N SER A 111 -9.35 -2.20 -7.37
CA SER A 111 -9.18 -3.60 -7.77
C SER A 111 -7.93 -4.22 -7.17
N PHE A 112 -6.84 -3.49 -7.19
CA PHE A 112 -5.58 -3.96 -6.63
C PHE A 112 -5.72 -4.22 -5.13
N MET A 113 -6.29 -3.28 -4.39
CA MET A 113 -6.45 -3.42 -2.94
C MET A 113 -7.36 -4.59 -2.59
N ILE A 114 -8.48 -4.77 -3.30
CA ILE A 114 -9.39 -5.88 -3.06
C ILE A 114 -8.69 -7.21 -3.29
N SER A 115 -7.85 -7.33 -4.33
CA SER A 115 -7.10 -8.56 -4.55
C SER A 115 -6.00 -8.79 -3.52
N ASN A 116 -5.69 -7.79 -2.69
CA ASN A 116 -4.68 -7.89 -1.63
C ASN A 116 -5.29 -7.86 -0.23
N GLY A 117 -6.55 -8.24 -0.08
CA GLY A 117 -7.16 -8.47 1.22
C GLY A 117 -8.05 -7.33 1.74
N PHE A 118 -8.17 -6.24 1.02
CA PHE A 118 -9.12 -5.18 1.36
C PHE A 118 -10.54 -5.61 0.96
N LYS A 119 -11.51 -5.03 1.59
CA LYS A 119 -12.92 -5.26 1.27
C LYS A 119 -13.45 -4.13 0.35
#